data_2996d887247b66b04f30b24e7cdf97b6
#
_entry.id   2996d887247b66b04f30b24e7cdf97b6
#
_cell.length_a   1.000
_cell.length_b   1.000
_cell.length_c   1.000
_cell.angle_alpha   90.00
_cell.angle_beta   90.00
_cell.angle_gamma   90.00
#
_symmetry.space_group_name_H-M   'P 1'
#
loop_
_entity.id
_entity.type
_entity.pdbx_description
1 polymer ?
#
loop_
_entity_poly.entity_id
_entity_poly.type
_entity_poly.pdbx_seq_one_letter_code
_entity_poly.pdbx_strand_id
1 'polypeptide(L)'
;MDESTDMNAAIWQSADAVRTWTAEAKEHERNRAAQRRLMAALLPYGEQEAFTFLDLGAGTGAASRAILDLHPRSTAVLADFSAGMMAAGEREMRQFAGRFRYVEFDMSTGRWPAAIPAALDAVVTSMCVHHLPDERKQGLFAEIFDRLVPGGWYLNYDPVSAEDPVVDAAWQRVNDRDDPAAARRQNRTP
;
A
#
# COMPACT_ATOMS: atom_id res chain seq x y z
N MET A 1 -24.06 1.78 -0.22
CA MET A 1 -22.87 0.94 0.08
C MET A 1 -22.83 -0.10 -1.01
N ASP A 2 -21.76 -0.15 -1.75
CA ASP A 2 -21.64 -1.06 -2.91
C ASP A 2 -21.23 -2.45 -2.39
N GLU A 3 -21.99 -3.48 -2.78
CA GLU A 3 -21.74 -4.89 -2.38
C GLU A 3 -20.30 -5.36 -2.69
N SER A 4 -19.64 -4.76 -3.70
CA SER A 4 -18.26 -5.08 -4.08
C SER A 4 -17.25 -4.63 -3.03
N THR A 5 -17.49 -3.52 -2.35
CA THR A 5 -16.59 -2.99 -1.29
C THR A 5 -16.69 -3.83 -0.01
N ASP A 6 -17.91 -4.26 0.35
CA ASP A 6 -18.14 -5.13 1.52
C ASP A 6 -17.54 -6.53 1.32
N MET A 7 -17.61 -7.07 0.10
CA MET A 7 -17.03 -8.38 -0.22
C MET A 7 -15.50 -8.35 -0.21
N ASN A 8 -14.88 -7.26 -0.67
CA ASN A 8 -13.43 -7.06 -0.63
C ASN A 8 -12.92 -6.95 0.82
N ALA A 9 -13.61 -6.18 1.66
CA ALA A 9 -13.28 -6.07 3.08
C ALA A 9 -13.36 -7.42 3.81
N ALA A 10 -14.39 -8.23 3.53
CA ALA A 10 -14.58 -9.55 4.13
C ALA A 10 -13.45 -10.53 3.74
N ILE A 11 -12.94 -10.47 2.51
CA ILE A 11 -11.82 -11.30 2.05
C ILE A 11 -10.57 -11.03 2.90
N TRP A 12 -10.19 -9.78 3.09
CA TRP A 12 -8.96 -9.40 3.81
C TRP A 12 -9.03 -9.58 5.33
N GLN A 13 -10.23 -9.79 5.88
CA GLN A 13 -10.44 -10.15 7.28
C GLN A 13 -10.36 -11.66 7.52
N SER A 14 -10.42 -12.50 6.48
CA SER A 14 -10.37 -13.96 6.64
C SER A 14 -8.92 -14.44 6.86
N ALA A 15 -8.74 -15.33 7.84
CA ALA A 15 -7.43 -15.93 8.12
C ALA A 15 -6.89 -16.76 6.94
N ASP A 16 -7.77 -17.32 6.11
CA ASP A 16 -7.41 -18.10 4.92
C ASP A 16 -6.87 -17.20 3.81
N ALA A 17 -7.54 -16.07 3.55
CA ALA A 17 -7.09 -15.10 2.56
C ALA A 17 -5.73 -14.50 2.95
N VAL A 18 -5.54 -14.17 4.23
CA VAL A 18 -4.24 -13.69 4.74
C VAL A 18 -3.15 -14.74 4.55
N ARG A 19 -3.43 -16.03 4.82
CA ARG A 19 -2.44 -17.12 4.59
C ARG A 19 -2.11 -17.30 3.13
N THR A 20 -3.12 -17.36 2.27
CA THR A 20 -2.96 -17.53 0.82
C THR A 20 -2.18 -16.36 0.24
N TRP A 21 -2.55 -15.13 0.58
CA TRP A 21 -1.87 -13.93 0.12
C TRP A 21 -0.41 -13.88 0.61
N THR A 22 -0.16 -14.24 1.87
CA THR A 22 1.20 -14.27 2.43
C THR A 22 2.08 -15.34 1.75
N ALA A 23 1.50 -16.47 1.34
CA ALA A 23 2.21 -17.51 0.61
C ALA A 23 2.51 -17.10 -0.84
N GLU A 24 1.52 -16.50 -1.53
CA GLU A 24 1.67 -15.97 -2.90
C GLU A 24 2.55 -14.72 -2.95
N ALA A 25 2.53 -13.90 -1.88
CA ALA A 25 3.37 -12.71 -1.76
C ALA A 25 4.86 -13.02 -1.89
N LYS A 26 5.33 -14.20 -1.46
CA LYS A 26 6.73 -14.60 -1.63
C LYS A 26 7.14 -14.77 -3.09
N GLU A 27 6.25 -15.19 -3.95
CA GLU A 27 6.50 -15.28 -5.40
C GLU A 27 6.44 -13.91 -6.07
N HIS A 28 5.45 -13.10 -5.70
CA HIS A 28 5.32 -11.72 -6.16
C HIS A 28 6.32 -10.75 -5.50
N GLU A 29 6.89 -11.11 -4.35
CA GLU A 29 7.85 -10.29 -3.60
C GLU A 29 9.07 -9.92 -4.45
N ARG A 30 9.64 -10.88 -5.19
CA ARG A 30 10.78 -10.63 -6.08
C ARG A 30 10.46 -9.61 -7.17
N ASN A 31 9.28 -9.68 -7.74
CA ASN A 31 8.85 -8.78 -8.82
C ASN A 31 8.55 -7.37 -8.30
N ARG A 32 8.04 -7.25 -7.06
CA ARG A 32 7.67 -5.97 -6.44
C ARG A 32 8.79 -5.33 -5.62
N ALA A 33 9.86 -6.07 -5.33
CA ALA A 33 10.99 -5.55 -4.54
C ALA A 33 11.71 -4.39 -5.23
N ALA A 34 11.82 -4.41 -6.56
CA ALA A 34 12.42 -3.33 -7.34
C ALA A 34 11.58 -2.04 -7.26
N GLN A 35 10.25 -2.17 -7.38
CA GLN A 35 9.33 -1.03 -7.30
C GLN A 35 9.32 -0.41 -5.90
N ARG A 36 9.35 -1.23 -4.84
CA ARG A 36 9.42 -0.71 -3.46
C ARG A 36 10.74 0.00 -3.18
N ARG A 37 11.86 -0.52 -3.71
CA ARG A 37 13.14 0.18 -3.64
C ARG A 37 13.10 1.50 -4.39
N LEU A 38 12.45 1.54 -5.56
CA LEU A 38 12.26 2.78 -6.29
C LEU A 38 11.42 3.78 -5.49
N MET A 39 10.32 3.34 -4.87
CA MET A 39 9.52 4.20 -3.98
C MET A 39 10.37 4.78 -2.84
N ALA A 40 11.17 3.95 -2.18
CA ALA A 40 12.06 4.41 -1.12
C ALA A 40 13.08 5.44 -1.63
N ALA A 41 13.67 5.21 -2.82
CA ALA A 41 14.67 6.09 -3.41
C ALA A 41 14.08 7.41 -3.96
N LEU A 42 12.79 7.46 -4.25
CA LEU A 42 12.10 8.67 -4.71
C LEU A 42 11.76 9.64 -3.57
N LEU A 43 11.78 9.19 -2.31
CA LEU A 43 11.56 10.09 -1.18
C LEU A 43 12.71 11.11 -1.09
N PRO A 44 12.41 12.41 -0.96
CA PRO A 44 13.42 13.48 -1.09
C PRO A 44 14.24 13.70 0.20
N TYR A 45 14.43 12.64 0.98
CA TYR A 45 15.14 12.71 2.26
C TYR A 45 16.52 12.06 2.16
N GLY A 46 17.54 12.71 2.74
CA GLY A 46 18.86 12.13 2.85
C GLY A 46 18.92 10.95 3.83
N GLU A 47 19.91 10.07 3.69
CA GLU A 47 20.07 8.88 4.56
C GLU A 47 20.08 9.21 6.06
N GLN A 48 20.63 10.37 6.43
CA GLN A 48 20.76 10.81 7.82
C GLN A 48 19.65 11.80 8.25
N GLU A 49 18.67 12.02 7.39
CA GLU A 49 17.55 12.89 7.68
C GLU A 49 16.47 12.13 8.42
N ALA A 50 15.93 12.72 9.48
CA ALA A 50 14.81 12.15 10.22
C ALA A 50 13.49 12.65 9.65
N PHE A 51 12.59 11.72 9.32
CA PHE A 51 11.24 12.03 8.88
C PHE A 51 10.25 10.96 9.32
N THR A 52 8.98 11.32 9.35
CA THR A 52 7.88 10.39 9.69
C THR A 52 7.00 10.17 8.48
N PHE A 53 6.80 8.92 8.12
CA PHE A 53 5.89 8.58 7.02
C PHE A 53 4.73 7.68 7.47
N LEU A 54 3.63 7.76 6.74
CA LEU A 54 2.49 6.87 6.84
C LEU A 54 2.53 5.89 5.66
N ASP A 55 2.46 4.60 5.95
CA ASP A 55 2.20 3.54 4.97
C ASP A 55 0.72 3.17 5.06
N LEU A 56 -0.07 3.55 4.06
CA LEU A 56 -1.52 3.44 4.06
C LEU A 56 -1.95 2.20 3.27
N GLY A 57 -2.64 1.27 3.93
CA GLY A 57 -2.85 -0.08 3.45
C GLY A 57 -1.58 -0.92 3.51
N ALA A 58 -0.86 -0.81 4.63
CA ALA A 58 0.49 -1.32 4.78
C ALA A 58 0.61 -2.86 4.69
N GLY A 59 -0.48 -3.58 4.95
CA GLY A 59 -0.45 -5.04 4.98
C GLY A 59 0.60 -5.55 5.97
N THR A 60 1.55 -6.36 5.46
CA THR A 60 2.68 -6.86 6.27
C THR A 60 3.88 -5.90 6.33
N GLY A 61 3.75 -4.66 5.87
CA GLY A 61 4.78 -3.62 5.95
C GLY A 61 5.89 -3.73 4.89
N ALA A 62 5.60 -4.33 3.73
CA ALA A 62 6.63 -4.57 2.71
C ALA A 62 7.20 -3.28 2.10
N ALA A 63 6.40 -2.24 1.87
CA ALA A 63 6.88 -0.93 1.42
C ALA A 63 7.65 -0.22 2.55
N SER A 64 7.11 -0.25 3.76
CA SER A 64 7.77 0.31 4.94
C SER A 64 9.15 -0.29 5.19
N ARG A 65 9.34 -1.62 5.01
CA ARG A 65 10.67 -2.24 5.14
C ARG A 65 11.68 -1.62 4.19
N ALA A 66 11.31 -1.46 2.92
CA ALA A 66 12.22 -0.88 1.92
C ALA A 66 12.61 0.57 2.26
N ILE A 67 11.68 1.35 2.79
CA ILE A 67 11.92 2.74 3.20
C ILE A 67 12.79 2.79 4.45
N LEU A 68 12.47 2.00 5.48
CA LEU A 68 13.22 1.96 6.74
C LEU A 68 14.66 1.43 6.57
N ASP A 69 14.88 0.53 5.59
CA ASP A 69 16.21 0.05 5.23
C ASP A 69 17.07 1.17 4.60
N LEU A 70 16.50 1.94 3.68
CA LEU A 70 17.21 3.01 2.97
C LEU A 70 17.37 4.27 3.84
N HIS A 71 16.43 4.54 4.73
CA HIS A 71 16.38 5.74 5.57
C HIS A 71 16.45 5.34 7.06
N PRO A 72 17.62 5.12 7.62
CA PRO A 72 17.78 4.56 8.98
C PRO A 72 17.26 5.47 10.10
N ARG A 73 17.06 6.76 9.84
CA ARG A 73 16.50 7.70 10.81
C ARG A 73 15.02 7.99 10.64
N SER A 74 14.35 7.37 9.65
CA SER A 74 12.92 7.51 9.47
C SER A 74 12.11 6.69 10.50
N THR A 75 10.88 7.12 10.74
CA THR A 75 9.88 6.41 11.54
C THR A 75 8.61 6.19 10.72
N ALA A 76 7.94 5.05 10.92
CA ALA A 76 6.78 4.63 10.15
C ALA A 76 5.53 4.52 11.02
N VAL A 77 4.41 5.02 10.53
CA VAL A 77 3.07 4.64 10.97
C VAL A 77 2.48 3.75 9.89
N LEU A 78 2.21 2.49 10.23
CA LEU A 78 1.63 1.53 9.29
C LEU A 78 0.14 1.42 9.58
N ALA A 79 -0.68 1.82 8.62
CA ALA A 79 -2.14 1.81 8.76
C ALA A 79 -2.75 0.70 7.91
N ASP A 80 -3.51 -0.19 8.54
CA ASP A 80 -4.23 -1.25 7.83
C ASP A 80 -5.51 -1.60 8.60
N PHE A 81 -6.54 -2.07 7.89
CA PHE A 81 -7.79 -2.46 8.54
C PHE A 81 -7.82 -3.94 8.93
N SER A 82 -6.91 -4.75 8.42
CA SER A 82 -6.84 -6.19 8.68
C SER A 82 -5.95 -6.50 9.88
N ALA A 83 -6.57 -6.89 10.99
CA ALA A 83 -5.85 -7.32 12.18
C ALA A 83 -4.88 -8.50 11.90
N GLY A 84 -5.25 -9.40 10.98
CA GLY A 84 -4.41 -10.51 10.55
C GLY A 84 -3.15 -10.06 9.82
N MET A 85 -3.28 -9.07 8.92
CA MET A 85 -2.14 -8.47 8.21
C MET A 85 -1.22 -7.72 9.17
N MET A 86 -1.77 -6.91 10.06
CA MET A 86 -0.99 -6.21 11.09
C MET A 86 -0.21 -7.19 11.98
N ALA A 87 -0.86 -8.25 12.47
CA ALA A 87 -0.19 -9.27 13.29
C ALA A 87 0.91 -10.03 12.54
N ALA A 88 0.76 -10.27 11.24
CA ALA A 88 1.83 -10.82 10.41
C ALA A 88 2.96 -9.80 10.22
N GLY A 89 2.61 -8.54 9.96
CA GLY A 89 3.54 -7.44 9.78
C GLY A 89 4.39 -7.16 11.01
N GLU A 90 3.82 -7.19 12.20
CA GLU A 90 4.59 -7.07 13.46
C GLU A 90 5.73 -8.09 13.54
N ARG A 91 5.52 -9.32 13.04
CA ARG A 91 6.57 -10.35 13.02
C ARG A 91 7.64 -10.06 11.96
N GLU A 92 7.24 -9.60 10.79
CA GLU A 92 8.16 -9.32 9.68
C GLU A 92 8.96 -8.04 9.87
N MET A 93 8.42 -7.09 10.65
CA MET A 93 9.02 -5.80 10.94
C MET A 93 9.95 -5.78 12.17
N ARG A 94 10.16 -6.91 12.83
CA ARG A 94 10.91 -6.99 14.11
C ARG A 94 12.29 -6.32 14.08
N GLN A 95 12.99 -6.38 12.97
CA GLN A 95 14.31 -5.73 12.83
C GLN A 95 14.25 -4.20 12.94
N PHE A 96 13.06 -3.62 12.76
CA PHE A 96 12.82 -2.17 12.86
C PHE A 96 12.15 -1.76 14.16
N ALA A 97 12.19 -2.62 15.20
CA ALA A 97 11.57 -2.34 16.49
C ALA A 97 11.95 -0.94 17.01
N GLY A 98 10.96 -0.19 17.49
CA GLY A 98 11.12 1.20 17.94
C GLY A 98 11.05 2.26 16.82
N ARG A 99 11.05 1.85 15.54
CA ARG A 99 10.92 2.78 14.40
C ARG A 99 9.61 2.64 13.64
N PHE A 100 8.70 1.77 14.09
CA PHE A 100 7.38 1.63 13.49
C PHE A 100 6.31 1.36 14.54
N ARG A 101 5.06 1.56 14.15
CA ARG A 101 3.88 1.11 14.86
C ARG A 101 2.73 0.89 13.89
N TYR A 102 1.88 -0.08 14.19
CA TYR A 102 0.63 -0.28 13.47
C TYR A 102 -0.52 0.54 14.06
N VAL A 103 -1.45 0.96 13.21
CA VAL A 103 -2.71 1.61 13.56
C VAL A 103 -3.81 0.97 12.73
N GLU A 104 -4.86 0.49 13.39
CA GLU A 104 -6.04 0.00 12.67
C GLU A 104 -6.75 1.17 12.01
N PHE A 105 -6.90 1.11 10.69
CA PHE A 105 -7.56 2.14 9.91
C PHE A 105 -8.18 1.59 8.63
N ASP A 106 -9.50 1.76 8.54
CA ASP A 106 -10.25 1.54 7.31
C ASP A 106 -10.34 2.85 6.52
N MET A 107 -9.52 2.97 5.48
CA MET A 107 -9.47 4.15 4.63
C MET A 107 -10.74 4.37 3.78
N SER A 108 -11.63 3.38 3.70
CA SER A 108 -12.92 3.53 3.00
C SER A 108 -13.86 4.48 3.74
N THR A 109 -13.68 4.63 5.06
CA THR A 109 -14.60 5.39 5.93
C THR A 109 -14.33 6.89 6.01
N GLY A 110 -13.16 7.36 5.64
CA GLY A 110 -12.74 8.76 5.80
C GLY A 110 -12.56 9.21 7.27
N ARG A 111 -12.64 8.30 8.24
CA ARG A 111 -12.51 8.60 9.67
C ARG A 111 -11.12 8.26 10.17
N TRP A 112 -10.22 9.24 10.10
CA TRP A 112 -8.83 9.07 10.51
C TRP A 112 -8.68 8.89 12.02
N PRO A 113 -8.02 7.81 12.48
CA PRO A 113 -7.73 7.62 13.89
C PRO A 113 -6.81 8.72 14.43
N ALA A 114 -7.04 9.17 15.66
CA ALA A 114 -6.17 10.14 16.34
C ALA A 114 -4.71 9.64 16.51
N ALA A 115 -4.51 8.33 16.44
CA ALA A 115 -3.18 7.72 16.47
C ALA A 115 -2.36 7.97 15.20
N ILE A 116 -2.98 8.36 14.08
CA ILE A 116 -2.25 8.81 12.88
C ILE A 116 -1.94 10.30 13.03
N PRO A 117 -0.68 10.73 12.88
CA PRO A 117 -0.31 12.14 13.02
C PRO A 117 -1.07 13.04 12.04
N ALA A 118 -1.38 14.26 12.49
CA ALA A 118 -2.00 15.27 11.63
C ALA A 118 -1.01 15.92 10.65
N ALA A 119 0.29 15.82 10.93
CA ALA A 119 1.37 16.34 10.09
C ALA A 119 2.34 15.20 9.77
N LEU A 120 2.52 14.91 8.50
CA LEU A 120 3.34 13.82 7.97
C LEU A 120 4.31 14.37 6.93
N ASP A 121 5.55 13.91 6.99
CA ASP A 121 6.56 14.26 5.99
C ASP A 121 6.31 13.52 4.67
N ALA A 122 5.84 12.28 4.75
CA ALA A 122 5.44 11.52 3.58
C ALA A 122 4.24 10.61 3.86
N VAL A 123 3.47 10.32 2.81
CA VAL A 123 2.48 9.24 2.78
C VAL A 123 2.82 8.33 1.61
N VAL A 124 2.81 7.03 1.84
CA VAL A 124 3.03 6.02 0.80
C VAL A 124 1.88 5.04 0.77
N THR A 125 1.54 4.55 -0.42
CA THR A 125 0.60 3.45 -0.61
C THR A 125 1.14 2.48 -1.65
N SER A 126 0.90 1.19 -1.47
CA SER A 126 1.39 0.19 -2.41
C SER A 126 0.36 -0.91 -2.61
N MET A 127 -0.19 -1.01 -3.83
CA MET A 127 -1.16 -2.03 -4.23
C MET A 127 -2.41 -2.06 -3.33
N CYS A 128 -2.96 -0.89 -3.04
CA CYS A 128 -4.04 -0.76 -2.07
C CYS A 128 -5.18 0.18 -2.53
N VAL A 129 -4.89 1.40 -2.96
CA VAL A 129 -5.90 2.44 -3.25
C VAL A 129 -6.82 2.05 -4.41
N HIS A 130 -6.35 1.19 -5.32
CA HIS A 130 -7.16 0.70 -6.43
C HIS A 130 -8.43 -0.06 -5.99
N HIS A 131 -8.48 -0.55 -4.76
CA HIS A 131 -9.67 -1.20 -4.20
C HIS A 131 -10.79 -0.24 -3.82
N LEU A 132 -10.54 1.07 -3.74
CA LEU A 132 -11.55 2.06 -3.37
C LEU A 132 -12.37 2.52 -4.58
N PRO A 133 -13.65 2.88 -4.38
CA PRO A 133 -14.43 3.61 -5.38
C PRO A 133 -13.78 4.95 -5.73
N ASP A 134 -13.98 5.45 -6.94
CA ASP A 134 -13.29 6.65 -7.43
C ASP A 134 -13.60 7.91 -6.61
N GLU A 135 -14.85 8.09 -6.19
CA GLU A 135 -15.23 9.20 -5.30
C GLU A 135 -14.46 9.15 -3.98
N ARG A 136 -14.27 7.92 -3.43
CA ARG A 136 -13.51 7.76 -2.19
C ARG A 136 -12.02 8.00 -2.40
N LYS A 137 -11.45 7.59 -3.56
CA LYS A 137 -10.06 7.92 -3.94
C LYS A 137 -9.83 9.43 -3.94
N GLN A 138 -10.74 10.19 -4.58
CA GLN A 138 -10.67 11.66 -4.62
C GLN A 138 -10.67 12.26 -3.21
N GLY A 139 -11.59 11.82 -2.35
CA GLY A 139 -11.63 12.25 -0.95
C GLY A 139 -10.36 11.88 -0.18
N LEU A 140 -9.86 10.66 -0.36
CA LEU A 140 -8.63 10.19 0.29
C LEU A 140 -7.42 11.04 -0.12
N PHE A 141 -7.29 11.38 -1.40
CA PHE A 141 -6.17 12.22 -1.86
C PHE A 141 -6.22 13.62 -1.27
N ALA A 142 -7.40 14.23 -1.14
CA ALA A 142 -7.56 15.51 -0.44
C ALA A 142 -7.19 15.40 1.05
N GLU A 143 -7.66 14.35 1.72
CA GLU A 143 -7.35 14.08 3.13
C GLU A 143 -5.85 13.85 3.37
N ILE A 144 -5.15 13.17 2.44
CA ILE A 144 -3.70 12.98 2.46
C ILE A 144 -3.00 14.32 2.29
N PHE A 145 -3.44 15.13 1.30
CA PHE A 145 -2.86 16.44 1.05
C PHE A 145 -2.92 17.36 2.28
N ASP A 146 -4.06 17.37 2.98
CA ASP A 146 -4.27 18.17 4.19
C ASP A 146 -3.38 17.72 5.37
N ARG A 147 -2.84 16.49 5.33
CA ARG A 147 -1.96 15.93 6.36
C ARG A 147 -0.48 16.05 6.05
N LEU A 148 -0.13 16.31 4.80
CA LEU A 148 1.25 16.52 4.43
C LEU A 148 1.75 17.87 4.90
N VAL A 149 2.93 17.91 5.47
CA VAL A 149 3.63 19.18 5.74
C VAL A 149 3.95 19.89 4.42
N PRO A 150 4.14 21.21 4.41
CA PRO A 150 4.63 21.91 3.21
C PRO A 150 5.90 21.26 2.67
N GLY A 151 5.89 20.83 1.41
CA GLY A 151 6.98 20.07 0.79
C GLY A 151 6.97 18.55 1.06
N GLY A 152 5.98 18.06 1.80
CA GLY A 152 5.76 16.62 2.00
C GLY A 152 5.37 15.89 0.72
N TRP A 153 5.58 14.58 0.69
CA TRP A 153 5.41 13.77 -0.51
C TRP A 153 4.34 12.70 -0.35
N TYR A 154 3.55 12.50 -1.40
CA TYR A 154 2.69 11.34 -1.57
C TYR A 154 3.20 10.46 -2.70
N LEU A 155 3.45 9.18 -2.40
CA LEU A 155 3.84 8.17 -3.38
C LEU A 155 2.80 7.06 -3.42
N ASN A 156 2.23 6.82 -4.59
CA ASN A 156 1.31 5.71 -4.82
C ASN A 156 1.87 4.75 -5.87
N TYR A 157 1.96 3.48 -5.54
CA TYR A 157 2.28 2.40 -6.46
C TYR A 157 1.06 1.48 -6.60
N ASP A 158 0.25 1.74 -7.64
CA ASP A 158 -0.96 0.98 -7.93
C ASP A 158 -1.11 0.73 -9.44
N PRO A 159 -1.82 -0.32 -9.86
CA PRO A 159 -2.23 -0.47 -11.24
C PRO A 159 -3.17 0.68 -11.62
N VAL A 160 -2.99 1.20 -12.82
CA VAL A 160 -3.86 2.21 -13.42
C VAL A 160 -4.38 1.71 -14.75
N SER A 161 -5.64 2.02 -15.07
CA SER A 161 -6.20 1.81 -16.40
C SER A 161 -5.95 3.05 -17.26
N ALA A 162 -5.73 2.86 -18.56
CA ALA A 162 -5.70 3.96 -19.49
C ALA A 162 -7.12 4.27 -19.98
N GLU A 163 -7.45 5.56 -20.16
CA GLU A 163 -8.73 5.97 -20.76
C GLU A 163 -8.81 5.55 -22.24
N ASP A 164 -7.69 5.56 -22.95
CA ASP A 164 -7.61 5.14 -24.33
C ASP A 164 -7.58 3.61 -24.45
N PRO A 165 -8.60 2.98 -25.09
CA PRO A 165 -8.67 1.53 -25.22
C PRO A 165 -7.48 0.88 -25.94
N VAL A 166 -6.82 1.61 -26.83
CA VAL A 166 -5.63 1.10 -27.55
C VAL A 166 -4.43 1.04 -26.61
N VAL A 167 -4.28 2.07 -25.75
CA VAL A 167 -3.24 2.11 -24.73
C VAL A 167 -3.50 1.03 -23.68
N ASP A 168 -4.74 0.90 -23.20
CA ASP A 168 -5.12 -0.13 -22.23
C ASP A 168 -4.85 -1.53 -22.77
N ALA A 169 -5.26 -1.83 -24.02
CA ALA A 169 -4.96 -3.11 -24.65
C ALA A 169 -3.44 -3.36 -24.84
N ALA A 170 -2.64 -2.31 -25.02
CA ALA A 170 -1.18 -2.44 -25.08
C ALA A 170 -0.60 -2.79 -23.70
N TRP A 171 -1.06 -2.14 -22.65
CA TRP A 171 -0.68 -2.47 -21.28
C TRP A 171 -1.04 -3.91 -20.90
N GLN A 172 -2.26 -4.35 -21.21
CA GLN A 172 -2.70 -5.72 -20.94
C GLN A 172 -1.78 -6.74 -21.63
N ARG A 173 -1.43 -6.53 -22.90
CA ARG A 173 -0.50 -7.43 -23.61
C ARG A 173 0.88 -7.53 -22.97
N VAL A 174 1.40 -6.43 -22.39
CA VAL A 174 2.69 -6.44 -21.69
C VAL A 174 2.55 -7.20 -20.38
N ASN A 175 1.51 -6.91 -19.59
CA ASN A 175 1.26 -7.57 -18.32
C ASN A 175 1.07 -9.08 -18.50
N ASP A 176 0.29 -9.52 -19.51
CA ASP A 176 0.04 -10.93 -19.81
C ASP A 176 1.31 -11.67 -20.22
N ARG A 177 2.24 -11.00 -20.89
CA ARG A 177 3.54 -11.55 -21.26
C ARG A 177 4.45 -11.70 -20.05
N ASP A 178 4.47 -10.70 -19.17
CA ASP A 178 5.38 -10.66 -18.04
C ASP A 178 4.84 -11.46 -16.82
N ASP A 179 3.52 -11.66 -16.71
CA ASP A 179 2.87 -12.56 -15.75
C ASP A 179 1.72 -13.36 -16.40
N PRO A 180 2.03 -14.48 -17.09
CA PRO A 180 1.01 -15.33 -17.70
C PRO A 180 0.01 -15.97 -16.71
N ALA A 181 0.35 -16.00 -15.41
CA ALA A 181 -0.55 -16.51 -14.37
C ALA A 181 -1.59 -15.45 -13.97
N ALA A 182 -1.26 -14.15 -14.00
CA ALA A 182 -2.19 -13.06 -13.80
C ALA A 182 -3.25 -13.01 -14.92
N ALA A 183 -2.84 -13.20 -16.19
CA ALA A 183 -3.73 -13.27 -17.33
C ALA A 183 -4.81 -14.37 -17.17
N ARG A 184 -4.45 -15.51 -16.61
CA ARG A 184 -5.40 -16.62 -16.35
C ARG A 184 -6.36 -16.31 -15.19
N ARG A 185 -6.00 -15.44 -14.26
CA ARG A 185 -6.86 -15.02 -13.13
C ARG A 185 -7.91 -14.01 -13.57
N GLN A 186 -7.55 -13.06 -14.43
CA GLN A 186 -8.48 -12.06 -14.98
C GLN A 186 -9.56 -12.69 -15.87
N ASN A 187 -9.24 -13.74 -16.61
CA ASN A 187 -10.20 -14.46 -17.45
C ASN A 187 -11.14 -15.44 -16.68
N ARG A 188 -11.10 -15.44 -15.35
CA ARG A 188 -11.94 -16.31 -14.49
C ARG A 188 -13.06 -15.55 -13.77
N THR A 189 -13.21 -14.27 -14.00
CA THR A 189 -14.38 -13.52 -13.49
C THR A 189 -15.47 -13.62 -14.54
N PRO A 190 -16.66 -14.16 -14.20
CA PRO A 190 -17.81 -14.28 -15.11
C PRO A 190 -18.38 -12.92 -15.46
#